data_906e68b457d58e579193d19909fddb25
#
_entry.id   906e68b457d58e579193d19909fddb25
#
_cell.length_a   1.000
_cell.length_b   1.000
_cell.length_c   1.000
_cell.angle_alpha   90.00
_cell.angle_beta   90.00
_cell.angle_gamma   90.00
#
_symmetry.space_group_name_H-M   'P 1'
#
loop_
_entity.id
_entity.type
_entity.pdbx_description
1 polymer ?
#
loop_
_entity_poly.entity_id
_entity_poly.type
_entity_poly.pdbx_seq_one_letter_code
_entity_poly.pdbx_strand_id
1 'polypeptide(L)'
;SPNNQPVTDEFKARYKALEDRLKAENPVLSATRANIVGDYFKYGESNDPEMRKKAPKLNGKAFLEEYRSRDQRLTTGSGTIRKLNAYVSDTWQVNKNLTLSPILRFDNSSLFGSNLSASLGMTYNVKGNTHRRFKANVGTGYTEPGMGELWYNWEMYASNPVGIGVAKLGWYWAGNPNLKPEKSLNIDMSLEGENKNTYARVGVFHNRIKNYMSVYFTGEFQDFAPYLKGDAKYQRAPDMIYSFKNIGMAEITGLQAEVQQKFGKYWSGKLGYTYLHAINKSDPTMPRQLLDKPVHKVDIGVTYDNPKTGWNGSIWGDYYINMLDSNTLNNGGNYWP
;
A
#
# COMPACT_ATOMS: atom_id res chain seq x y z
N SER A 1 9.55 -19.17 -5.01
CA SER A 1 10.01 -17.92 -4.39
C SER A 1 9.35 -17.79 -3.03
N PRO A 2 10.07 -17.50 -1.94
CA PRO A 2 9.47 -17.34 -0.62
C PRO A 2 8.40 -16.23 -0.59
N ASN A 3 8.37 -15.38 -1.58
CA ASN A 3 7.48 -14.23 -1.66
C ASN A 3 6.32 -14.41 -2.64
N ASN A 4 6.08 -15.62 -3.13
CA ASN A 4 5.10 -15.86 -4.19
C ASN A 4 5.23 -14.97 -5.44
N GLN A 5 6.32 -14.20 -5.54
CA GLN A 5 6.65 -13.46 -6.76
C GLN A 5 7.42 -14.39 -7.71
N PRO A 6 7.07 -14.43 -8.98
CA PRO A 6 7.89 -15.13 -9.95
C PRO A 6 9.26 -14.45 -10.00
N VAL A 7 10.30 -15.24 -9.73
CA VAL A 7 11.68 -14.77 -9.88
C VAL A 7 12.01 -14.79 -11.36
N THR A 8 12.00 -13.62 -11.98
CA THR A 8 12.33 -13.47 -13.40
C THR A 8 13.81 -13.78 -13.66
N ASP A 9 14.15 -14.17 -14.87
CA ASP A 9 15.57 -14.42 -15.23
C ASP A 9 16.37 -13.12 -15.21
N GLU A 10 15.75 -12.00 -15.50
CA GLU A 10 16.36 -10.68 -15.34
C GLU A 10 16.71 -10.39 -13.87
N PHE A 11 15.80 -10.70 -12.94
CA PHE A 11 16.09 -10.58 -11.51
C PHE A 11 17.26 -11.46 -11.09
N LYS A 12 17.29 -12.73 -11.53
CA LYS A 12 18.39 -13.66 -11.24
C LYS A 12 19.72 -13.13 -11.76
N ALA A 13 19.73 -12.60 -12.99
CA ALA A 13 20.94 -12.04 -13.60
C ALA A 13 21.47 -10.82 -12.84
N ARG A 14 20.60 -9.88 -12.47
CA ARG A 14 20.99 -8.69 -11.66
C ARG A 14 21.48 -9.08 -10.28
N TYR A 15 20.84 -10.04 -9.68
CA TYR A 15 21.21 -10.57 -8.37
C TYR A 15 22.57 -11.24 -8.39
N LYS A 16 22.83 -12.02 -9.44
CA LYS A 16 24.13 -12.65 -9.66
C LYS A 16 25.23 -11.61 -9.92
N ALA A 17 24.95 -10.59 -10.71
CA ALA A 17 25.91 -9.53 -10.98
C ALA A 17 26.30 -8.77 -9.69
N LEU A 18 25.35 -8.51 -8.80
CA LEU A 18 25.64 -7.92 -7.48
C LEU A 18 26.48 -8.87 -6.63
N GLU A 19 26.14 -10.16 -6.59
CA GLU A 19 26.89 -11.17 -5.86
C GLU A 19 28.34 -11.28 -6.36
N ASP A 20 28.54 -11.35 -7.67
CA ASP A 20 29.86 -11.47 -8.28
C ASP A 20 30.71 -10.24 -7.97
N ARG A 21 30.12 -9.05 -7.98
CA ARG A 21 30.77 -7.80 -7.60
C ARG A 21 31.17 -7.78 -6.12
N LEU A 22 30.24 -8.14 -5.23
CA LEU A 22 30.52 -8.20 -3.79
C LEU A 22 31.60 -9.21 -3.47
N LYS A 23 31.66 -10.35 -4.18
CA LYS A 23 32.75 -11.33 -4.07
C LYS A 23 34.08 -10.78 -4.55
N ALA A 24 34.10 -10.05 -5.66
CA ALA A 24 35.30 -9.43 -6.19
C ALA A 24 35.87 -8.34 -5.26
N GLU A 25 35.01 -7.56 -4.65
CA GLU A 25 35.39 -6.51 -3.69
C GLU A 25 35.80 -7.09 -2.31
N ASN A 26 35.32 -8.29 -1.98
CA ASN A 26 35.53 -8.95 -0.68
C ASN A 26 35.98 -10.42 -0.85
N PRO A 27 37.13 -10.70 -1.47
CA PRO A 27 37.52 -12.05 -1.83
C PRO A 27 37.83 -12.96 -0.63
N VAL A 28 37.99 -12.39 0.55
CA VAL A 28 38.29 -13.12 1.80
C VAL A 28 37.00 -13.62 2.49
N LEU A 29 35.84 -13.10 2.05
CA LEU A 29 34.56 -13.43 2.65
C LEU A 29 33.81 -14.43 1.77
N SER A 30 32.74 -14.90 2.28
CA SER A 30 31.93 -15.97 1.80
C SER A 30 31.69 -16.06 0.28
N ALA A 31 31.60 -17.27 -0.24
CA ALA A 31 31.43 -17.51 -1.68
C ALA A 31 29.99 -17.36 -2.18
N THR A 32 29.01 -17.19 -1.30
CA THR A 32 27.62 -17.03 -1.68
C THR A 32 27.07 -15.69 -1.21
N ARG A 33 26.09 -15.14 -1.94
CA ARG A 33 25.47 -13.90 -1.57
C ARG A 33 24.81 -13.93 -0.18
N ALA A 34 24.13 -15.01 0.14
CA ALA A 34 23.52 -15.18 1.46
C ALA A 34 24.55 -15.06 2.57
N ASN A 35 25.75 -15.59 2.33
CA ASN A 35 26.85 -15.51 3.26
C ASN A 35 27.47 -14.11 3.29
N ILE A 36 27.62 -13.44 2.14
CA ILE A 36 28.15 -12.07 2.09
C ILE A 36 27.23 -11.13 2.88
N VAL A 37 25.93 -11.23 2.70
CA VAL A 37 24.94 -10.45 3.44
C VAL A 37 24.96 -10.85 4.93
N GLY A 38 25.02 -12.13 5.25
CA GLY A 38 25.15 -12.63 6.61
C GLY A 38 26.44 -12.15 7.30
N ASP A 39 27.55 -12.18 6.57
CA ASP A 39 28.84 -11.70 7.06
C ASP A 39 28.84 -10.19 7.25
N TYR A 40 28.19 -9.45 6.37
CA TYR A 40 28.00 -8.01 6.53
C TYR A 40 27.29 -7.69 7.84
N PHE A 41 26.17 -8.33 8.14
CA PHE A 41 25.45 -8.15 9.39
C PHE A 41 26.24 -8.65 10.61
N LYS A 42 26.87 -9.79 10.49
CA LYS A 42 27.64 -10.39 11.60
C LYS A 42 28.85 -9.54 11.99
N TYR A 43 29.57 -9.03 11.00
CA TYR A 43 30.83 -8.33 11.24
C TYR A 43 30.68 -6.80 11.25
N GLY A 44 29.87 -6.26 10.37
CA GLY A 44 29.70 -4.81 10.26
C GLY A 44 29.03 -4.15 11.47
N GLU A 45 28.14 -4.88 12.13
CA GLU A 45 27.43 -4.42 13.33
C GLU A 45 28.08 -4.88 14.64
N SER A 46 29.24 -5.57 14.58
CA SER A 46 29.94 -6.05 15.77
C SER A 46 30.46 -4.89 16.62
N ASN A 47 30.35 -5.00 17.93
CA ASN A 47 31.00 -4.08 18.88
C ASN A 47 32.51 -4.29 18.94
N ASP A 48 33.01 -5.42 18.44
CA ASP A 48 34.45 -5.71 18.37
C ASP A 48 35.06 -5.08 17.12
N PRO A 49 36.06 -4.16 17.27
CA PRO A 49 36.72 -3.50 16.15
C PRO A 49 37.40 -4.46 15.18
N GLU A 50 37.96 -5.58 15.67
CA GLU A 50 38.61 -6.58 14.82
C GLU A 50 37.60 -7.36 13.98
N MET A 51 36.42 -7.61 14.53
CA MET A 51 35.34 -8.21 13.76
C MET A 51 34.83 -7.27 12.70
N ARG A 52 34.67 -5.98 13.00
CA ARG A 52 34.26 -4.98 12.00
C ARG A 52 35.21 -4.84 10.81
N LYS A 53 36.50 -5.04 11.01
CA LYS A 53 37.48 -5.05 9.90
C LYS A 53 37.24 -6.19 8.91
N LYS A 54 36.54 -7.26 9.31
CA LYS A 54 36.17 -8.39 8.46
C LYS A 54 34.87 -8.15 7.67
N ALA A 55 34.15 -7.06 7.94
CA ALA A 55 32.93 -6.75 7.22
C ALA A 55 33.22 -6.51 5.73
N PRO A 56 32.33 -6.96 4.82
CA PRO A 56 32.44 -6.65 3.42
C PRO A 56 32.50 -5.14 3.19
N LYS A 57 33.48 -4.67 2.41
CA LYS A 57 33.55 -3.29 1.98
C LYS A 57 32.64 -3.14 0.76
N LEU A 58 31.50 -2.52 0.95
CA LEU A 58 30.57 -2.26 -0.13
C LEU A 58 30.98 -0.94 -0.81
N ASN A 59 31.55 -1.05 -2.02
CA ASN A 59 31.92 0.13 -2.80
C ASN A 59 30.72 0.65 -3.59
N GLY A 60 29.87 1.42 -2.93
CA GLY A 60 28.64 1.94 -3.50
C GLY A 60 28.81 3.10 -4.48
N LYS A 61 30.01 3.63 -4.66
CA LYS A 61 30.20 4.81 -5.53
C LYS A 61 29.81 4.53 -6.97
N ALA A 62 30.28 3.43 -7.55
CA ALA A 62 29.94 3.04 -8.92
C ALA A 62 28.46 2.71 -9.06
N PHE A 63 27.87 2.06 -8.06
CA PHE A 63 26.44 1.71 -8.04
C PHE A 63 25.57 2.97 -7.98
N LEU A 64 25.93 3.93 -7.16
CA LEU A 64 25.25 5.22 -7.06
C LEU A 64 25.38 6.07 -8.34
N GLU A 65 26.56 6.08 -8.96
CA GLU A 65 26.75 6.77 -10.23
C GLU A 65 25.92 6.13 -11.33
N GLU A 66 25.85 4.83 -11.39
CA GLU A 66 24.98 4.11 -12.33
C GLU A 66 23.52 4.41 -12.06
N TYR A 67 23.09 4.36 -10.80
CA TYR A 67 21.72 4.66 -10.42
C TYR A 67 21.34 6.11 -10.72
N ARG A 68 22.18 7.06 -10.36
CA ARG A 68 22.00 8.48 -10.67
C ARG A 68 21.96 8.76 -12.17
N SER A 69 22.79 8.07 -12.97
CA SER A 69 22.78 8.22 -14.43
C SER A 69 21.49 7.74 -15.05
N ARG A 70 20.89 6.68 -14.49
CA ARG A 70 19.58 6.17 -14.92
C ARG A 70 18.43 7.10 -14.53
N ASP A 71 18.61 7.87 -13.46
CA ASP A 71 17.51 8.59 -12.82
C ASP A 71 17.79 10.07 -12.56
N GLN A 72 18.49 10.73 -13.50
CA GLN A 72 18.70 12.19 -13.45
C GLN A 72 17.41 12.98 -13.30
N ARG A 73 16.27 12.42 -13.71
CA ARG A 73 14.94 13.04 -13.59
C ARG A 73 14.43 13.11 -12.15
N LEU A 74 14.85 12.18 -11.28
CA LEU A 74 14.42 12.12 -9.88
C LEU A 74 15.26 13.01 -8.96
N THR A 75 16.48 13.37 -9.38
CA THR A 75 17.42 14.07 -8.52
C THR A 75 17.42 15.60 -8.69
N THR A 76 16.76 16.16 -9.68
CA THR A 76 16.92 17.55 -10.07
C THR A 76 15.69 18.42 -10.00
N GLY A 77 14.54 17.95 -9.53
CA GLY A 77 13.39 18.68 -9.88
C GLY A 77 12.39 19.03 -8.81
N SER A 78 12.05 20.29 -8.74
CA SER A 78 10.70 20.70 -8.39
C SER A 78 9.79 20.45 -9.59
N GLY A 79 8.71 19.70 -9.41
CA GLY A 79 7.67 19.55 -10.43
C GLY A 79 6.43 20.37 -10.07
N THR A 80 5.78 20.97 -11.05
CA THR A 80 4.50 21.66 -10.86
C THR A 80 3.42 20.94 -11.64
N ILE A 81 2.38 20.46 -10.96
CA ILE A 81 1.19 19.93 -11.59
C ILE A 81 0.07 20.97 -11.40
N ARG A 82 -0.50 21.45 -12.51
CA ARG A 82 -1.68 22.32 -12.49
C ARG A 82 -2.92 21.46 -12.68
N LYS A 83 -3.90 21.61 -11.81
CA LYS A 83 -5.16 20.84 -11.85
C LYS A 83 -6.34 21.79 -11.85
N LEU A 84 -7.31 21.47 -12.70
CA LEU A 84 -8.62 22.10 -12.74
C LEU A 84 -9.67 21.01 -12.59
N ASN A 85 -10.56 21.15 -11.62
CA ASN A 85 -11.64 20.20 -11.38
C ASN A 85 -12.96 20.97 -11.35
N ALA A 86 -13.97 20.41 -11.99
CA ALA A 86 -15.34 20.91 -11.92
C ALA A 86 -16.29 19.72 -11.78
N TYR A 87 -17.38 19.91 -11.04
CA TYR A 87 -18.41 18.88 -10.95
C TYR A 87 -19.80 19.50 -10.87
N VAL A 88 -20.78 18.75 -11.30
CA VAL A 88 -22.19 19.01 -11.10
C VAL A 88 -22.82 17.78 -10.46
N SER A 89 -23.67 18.00 -9.47
CA SER A 89 -24.44 16.96 -8.80
C SER A 89 -25.85 17.43 -8.57
N ASP A 90 -26.79 16.48 -8.57
CA ASP A 90 -28.17 16.73 -8.25
C ASP A 90 -28.70 15.62 -7.31
N THR A 91 -29.80 15.90 -6.62
CA THR A 91 -30.54 14.93 -5.83
C THR A 91 -31.98 14.96 -6.28
N TRP A 92 -32.31 14.02 -7.11
CA TRP A 92 -33.61 13.93 -7.76
C TRP A 92 -34.55 12.98 -7.02
N GLN A 93 -35.55 13.54 -6.35
CA GLN A 93 -36.60 12.75 -5.73
C GLN A 93 -37.64 12.38 -6.78
N VAL A 94 -37.50 11.18 -7.35
CA VAL A 94 -38.37 10.67 -8.41
C VAL A 94 -39.81 10.48 -7.90
N ASN A 95 -39.91 9.95 -6.68
CA ASN A 95 -41.16 9.81 -5.92
C ASN A 95 -40.86 9.71 -4.42
N LYS A 96 -41.89 9.58 -3.58
CA LYS A 96 -41.73 9.51 -2.11
C LYS A 96 -40.81 8.41 -1.60
N ASN A 97 -40.53 7.41 -2.41
CA ASN A 97 -39.72 6.24 -2.01
C ASN A 97 -38.38 6.15 -2.74
N LEU A 98 -38.23 6.83 -3.86
CA LEU A 98 -37.06 6.71 -4.74
C LEU A 98 -36.35 8.07 -4.91
N THR A 99 -35.09 8.10 -4.54
CA THR A 99 -34.19 9.22 -4.78
C THR A 99 -33.04 8.75 -5.66
N LEU A 100 -32.70 9.54 -6.69
CA LEU A 100 -31.53 9.36 -7.55
C LEU A 100 -30.56 10.50 -7.31
N SER A 101 -29.27 10.19 -7.34
CA SER A 101 -28.20 11.16 -7.11
C SER A 101 -27.14 11.04 -8.22
N PRO A 102 -27.36 11.69 -9.38
CA PRO A 102 -26.37 11.76 -10.46
C PRO A 102 -25.24 12.71 -10.11
N ILE A 103 -24.02 12.37 -10.51
CA ILE A 103 -22.84 13.23 -10.42
C ILE A 103 -22.07 13.13 -11.73
N LEU A 104 -21.64 14.26 -12.25
CA LEU A 104 -20.72 14.35 -13.37
C LEU A 104 -19.54 15.21 -12.95
N ARG A 105 -18.32 14.70 -13.18
CA ARG A 105 -17.07 15.37 -12.79
C ARG A 105 -16.11 15.43 -13.95
N PHE A 106 -15.57 16.60 -14.20
CA PHE A 106 -14.48 16.86 -15.12
C PHE A 106 -13.19 17.15 -14.34
N ASP A 107 -12.12 16.46 -14.70
CA ASP A 107 -10.77 16.67 -14.19
C ASP A 107 -9.84 17.00 -15.35
N ASN A 108 -9.00 18.01 -15.18
CA ASN A 108 -7.94 18.34 -16.11
C ASN A 108 -6.62 18.52 -15.36
N SER A 109 -5.58 17.90 -15.87
CA SER A 109 -4.24 17.96 -15.31
C SER A 109 -3.23 18.30 -16.39
N SER A 110 -2.29 19.17 -16.06
CA SER A 110 -1.18 19.51 -16.97
C SER A 110 -0.30 18.32 -17.30
N LEU A 111 -0.33 17.25 -16.50
CA LEU A 111 0.49 16.06 -16.68
C LEU A 111 -0.28 14.92 -17.36
N PHE A 112 -1.57 14.75 -17.02
CA PHE A 112 -2.36 13.59 -17.44
C PHE A 112 -3.50 13.92 -18.40
N GLY A 113 -3.71 15.22 -18.73
CA GLY A 113 -4.79 15.66 -19.60
C GLY A 113 -6.16 15.65 -18.92
N SER A 114 -7.19 15.46 -19.71
CA SER A 114 -8.58 15.56 -19.25
C SER A 114 -9.20 14.19 -19.01
N ASN A 115 -10.08 14.12 -18.02
CA ASN A 115 -10.90 12.95 -17.72
C ASN A 115 -12.31 13.38 -17.33
N LEU A 116 -13.31 12.59 -17.74
CA LEU A 116 -14.70 12.74 -17.34
C LEU A 116 -15.12 11.50 -16.55
N SER A 117 -15.65 11.71 -15.36
CA SER A 117 -16.17 10.67 -14.47
C SER A 117 -17.65 10.92 -14.19
N ALA A 118 -18.44 9.86 -14.10
CA ALA A 118 -19.85 9.96 -13.79
C ALA A 118 -20.24 8.88 -12.75
N SER A 119 -21.24 9.20 -11.93
CA SER A 119 -21.86 8.21 -11.06
C SER A 119 -23.36 8.46 -10.91
N LEU A 120 -24.08 7.38 -10.65
CA LEU A 120 -25.51 7.42 -10.33
C LEU A 120 -25.73 6.62 -9.04
N GLY A 121 -26.09 7.33 -8.00
CA GLY A 121 -26.58 6.79 -6.74
C GLY A 121 -28.07 6.62 -6.74
N MET A 122 -28.58 5.60 -6.06
CA MET A 122 -29.99 5.34 -5.84
C MET A 122 -30.24 5.02 -4.36
N THR A 123 -31.28 5.61 -3.81
CA THR A 123 -31.83 5.25 -2.49
C THR A 123 -33.30 4.95 -2.64
N TYR A 124 -33.70 3.74 -2.22
CA TYR A 124 -35.09 3.29 -2.23
C TYR A 124 -35.57 2.95 -0.82
N ASN A 125 -36.63 3.60 -0.35
CA ASN A 125 -37.27 3.34 0.93
C ASN A 125 -38.20 2.10 0.80
N VAL A 126 -37.78 0.98 1.40
CA VAL A 126 -38.46 -0.30 1.26
C VAL A 126 -39.87 -0.21 1.86
N LYS A 127 -40.88 -0.47 1.04
CA LYS A 127 -42.29 -0.37 1.41
C LYS A 127 -42.69 1.00 2.02
N GLY A 128 -42.04 2.08 1.55
CA GLY A 128 -42.27 3.42 2.06
C GLY A 128 -41.71 3.72 3.45
N ASN A 129 -40.92 2.81 4.01
CA ASN A 129 -40.31 2.99 5.32
C ASN A 129 -38.92 3.61 5.19
N THR A 130 -38.73 4.83 5.66
CA THR A 130 -37.46 5.57 5.64
C THR A 130 -36.38 4.96 6.52
N HIS A 131 -36.74 4.09 7.45
CA HIS A 131 -35.80 3.35 8.30
C HIS A 131 -35.33 2.03 7.69
N ARG A 132 -35.80 1.67 6.48
CA ARG A 132 -35.38 0.49 5.73
C ARG A 132 -35.09 0.91 4.31
N ARG A 133 -33.81 0.91 3.96
CA ARG A 133 -33.36 1.47 2.67
C ARG A 133 -32.57 0.42 1.89
N PHE A 134 -32.86 0.34 0.62
CA PHE A 134 -31.96 -0.25 -0.37
C PHE A 134 -31.20 0.87 -1.03
N LYS A 135 -29.87 0.75 -1.07
CA LYS A 135 -29.00 1.70 -1.77
C LYS A 135 -28.21 0.97 -2.83
N ALA A 136 -28.02 1.61 -3.96
CA ALA A 136 -27.14 1.15 -5.03
C ALA A 136 -26.39 2.33 -5.63
N ASN A 137 -25.21 2.06 -6.12
CA ASN A 137 -24.42 3.05 -6.85
C ASN A 137 -23.67 2.36 -7.99
N VAL A 138 -23.59 3.04 -9.12
CA VAL A 138 -22.69 2.69 -10.22
C VAL A 138 -21.96 3.96 -10.65
N GLY A 139 -20.64 3.87 -10.81
CA GLY A 139 -19.88 5.04 -11.20
C GLY A 139 -18.48 4.71 -11.69
N THR A 140 -17.89 5.67 -12.40
CA THR A 140 -16.51 5.62 -12.80
C THR A 140 -15.65 6.42 -11.83
N GLY A 141 -14.45 5.91 -11.52
CA GLY A 141 -13.44 6.58 -10.71
C GLY A 141 -12.22 6.95 -11.54
N TYR A 142 -11.53 7.98 -11.10
CA TYR A 142 -10.29 8.46 -11.69
C TYR A 142 -9.34 8.90 -10.57
N THR A 143 -8.12 8.34 -10.57
CA THR A 143 -7.09 8.67 -9.59
C THR A 143 -5.77 8.90 -10.31
N GLU A 144 -5.23 10.10 -10.16
CA GLU A 144 -3.90 10.42 -10.69
C GLU A 144 -2.82 9.98 -9.71
N PRO A 145 -1.66 9.53 -10.21
CA PRO A 145 -0.48 9.36 -9.37
C PRO A 145 -0.16 10.64 -8.62
N GLY A 146 0.14 10.53 -7.35
CA GLY A 146 0.61 11.66 -6.54
C GLY A 146 2.09 11.99 -6.82
N MET A 147 2.56 13.08 -6.24
CA MET A 147 3.95 13.50 -6.39
C MET A 147 4.93 12.47 -5.83
N GLY A 148 4.52 11.75 -4.77
CA GLY A 148 5.32 10.68 -4.21
C GLY A 148 5.53 9.54 -5.19
N GLU A 149 4.46 8.99 -5.74
CA GLU A 149 4.54 7.89 -6.69
C GLU A 149 5.30 8.24 -7.96
N LEU A 150 5.25 9.50 -8.38
CA LEU A 150 5.95 9.98 -9.58
C LEU A 150 7.43 10.30 -9.33
N TRP A 151 7.74 10.90 -8.19
CA TRP A 151 9.06 11.51 -7.97
C TRP A 151 9.67 11.19 -6.61
N TYR A 152 9.28 10.11 -5.95
CA TYR A 152 9.98 9.67 -4.75
C TYR A 152 11.47 9.49 -5.02
N ASN A 153 12.27 10.05 -4.14
CA ASN A 153 13.70 9.88 -4.06
C ASN A 153 14.06 9.91 -2.59
N TRP A 154 13.71 8.86 -1.88
CA TRP A 154 13.77 8.85 -0.43
C TRP A 154 14.29 7.53 0.13
N GLU A 155 15.24 7.66 1.02
CA GLU A 155 15.77 6.59 1.82
C GLU A 155 15.05 6.52 3.16
N MET A 156 14.51 5.36 3.47
CA MET A 156 13.94 5.07 4.79
C MET A 156 14.89 4.19 5.59
N TYR A 157 15.21 4.65 6.78
CA TYR A 157 15.90 3.85 7.76
C TYR A 157 14.89 3.15 8.69
N ALA A 158 15.04 1.82 8.84
CA ALA A 158 14.55 1.17 10.01
C ALA A 158 15.75 0.80 10.87
N SER A 159 15.94 1.50 11.98
CA SER A 159 16.71 0.93 13.07
C SER A 159 15.82 -0.14 13.69
N ASN A 160 16.18 -1.41 13.55
CA ASN A 160 15.54 -2.44 14.33
C ASN A 160 16.20 -2.47 15.71
N PRO A 161 15.55 -1.99 16.78
CA PRO A 161 16.12 -2.00 18.12
C PRO A 161 16.05 -3.39 18.78
N VAL A 162 15.46 -4.36 18.13
CA VAL A 162 15.31 -5.71 18.70
C VAL A 162 16.59 -6.48 18.54
N GLY A 163 17.44 -6.29 19.50
CA GLY A 163 18.48 -7.11 20.03
C GLY A 163 19.20 -8.09 19.08
N ILE A 164 20.52 -8.04 19.11
CA ILE A 164 21.48 -8.95 18.48
C ILE A 164 21.87 -8.49 17.07
N GLY A 165 22.93 -7.69 17.02
CA GLY A 165 23.54 -7.29 15.77
C GLY A 165 22.56 -6.52 14.90
N VAL A 166 22.42 -5.23 15.16
CA VAL A 166 21.45 -4.38 14.52
C VAL A 166 21.76 -4.27 13.05
N ALA A 167 21.15 -5.13 12.28
CA ALA A 167 21.04 -4.92 10.84
C ALA A 167 20.24 -3.64 10.63
N LYS A 168 20.90 -2.57 10.24
CA LYS A 168 20.21 -1.38 9.74
C LYS A 168 19.73 -1.70 8.35
N LEU A 169 18.52 -2.25 8.27
CA LEU A 169 17.82 -2.43 7.01
C LEU A 169 17.29 -1.05 6.58
N GLY A 170 17.66 -0.62 5.41
CA GLY A 170 17.07 0.54 4.77
C GLY A 170 16.28 0.12 3.54
N TRP A 171 15.32 0.95 3.18
CA TRP A 171 14.60 0.87 1.91
C TRP A 171 14.79 2.18 1.18
N TYR A 172 15.02 2.09 -0.12
CA TYR A 172 15.01 3.24 -0.98
C TYR A 172 13.76 3.24 -1.85
N TRP A 173 13.06 4.35 -1.85
CA TRP A 173 11.87 4.55 -2.65
C TRP A 173 12.20 5.40 -3.87
N ALA A 174 12.04 4.82 -5.05
CA ALA A 174 12.18 5.50 -6.32
C ALA A 174 10.80 5.71 -6.94
N GLY A 175 10.44 6.94 -7.23
CA GLY A 175 9.22 7.26 -7.96
C GLY A 175 9.30 6.78 -9.42
N ASN A 176 8.14 6.70 -10.06
CA ASN A 176 8.04 6.34 -11.48
C ASN A 176 7.27 7.42 -12.25
N PRO A 177 7.95 8.31 -12.99
CA PRO A 177 7.30 9.37 -13.75
C PRO A 177 6.48 8.88 -14.95
N ASN A 178 6.56 7.59 -15.29
CA ASN A 178 5.80 6.99 -16.39
C ASN A 178 4.47 6.39 -15.95
N LEU A 179 4.09 6.56 -14.69
CA LEU A 179 2.80 6.10 -14.19
C LEU A 179 1.63 6.76 -14.92
N LYS A 180 0.60 5.96 -15.14
CA LYS A 180 -0.67 6.38 -15.74
C LYS A 180 -1.74 6.48 -14.65
N PRO A 181 -2.72 7.36 -14.79
CA PRO A 181 -3.85 7.41 -13.88
C PRO A 181 -4.64 6.10 -13.86
N GLU A 182 -5.13 5.76 -12.68
CA GLU A 182 -6.09 4.67 -12.50
C GLU A 182 -7.47 5.11 -12.99
N LYS A 183 -8.17 4.18 -13.62
CA LYS A 183 -9.58 4.34 -13.99
C LYS A 183 -10.37 3.15 -13.48
N SER A 184 -11.48 3.41 -12.80
CA SER A 184 -12.29 2.34 -12.24
C SER A 184 -13.74 2.41 -12.68
N LEU A 185 -14.38 1.24 -12.69
CA LEU A 185 -15.82 1.06 -12.65
C LEU A 185 -16.15 0.47 -11.28
N ASN A 186 -17.02 1.16 -10.55
CA ASN A 186 -17.42 0.81 -9.20
C ASN A 186 -18.93 0.53 -9.18
N ILE A 187 -19.31 -0.58 -8.61
CA ILE A 187 -20.71 -0.98 -8.40
C ILE A 187 -20.84 -1.39 -6.96
N ASP A 188 -21.79 -0.82 -6.26
CA ASP A 188 -22.10 -1.21 -4.88
C ASP A 188 -23.61 -1.24 -4.64
N MET A 189 -24.03 -2.12 -3.75
CA MET A 189 -25.41 -2.27 -3.32
C MET A 189 -25.44 -2.58 -1.84
N SER A 190 -26.40 -2.03 -1.12
CA SER A 190 -26.58 -2.34 0.30
C SER A 190 -28.04 -2.28 0.73
N LEU A 191 -28.32 -3.06 1.76
CA LEU A 191 -29.55 -2.99 2.55
C LEU A 191 -29.21 -2.42 3.92
N GLU A 192 -29.95 -1.42 4.34
CA GLU A 192 -29.83 -0.78 5.65
C GLU A 192 -31.15 -0.85 6.41
N GLY A 193 -31.05 -1.07 7.69
CA GLY A 193 -32.17 -1.02 8.58
C GLY A 193 -31.80 -0.35 9.90
N GLU A 194 -32.69 0.49 10.41
CA GLU A 194 -32.49 1.16 11.69
C GLU A 194 -33.77 1.23 12.52
N ASN A 195 -33.62 1.21 13.81
CA ASN A 195 -34.62 1.57 14.79
C ASN A 195 -33.99 2.43 15.89
N LYS A 196 -34.72 2.71 16.97
CA LYS A 196 -34.24 3.56 18.06
C LYS A 196 -32.88 3.13 18.63
N ASN A 197 -32.60 1.82 18.67
CA ASN A 197 -31.45 1.27 19.39
C ASN A 197 -30.46 0.56 18.46
N THR A 198 -30.88 0.16 17.27
CA THR A 198 -30.09 -0.69 16.38
C THR A 198 -30.00 -0.07 15.00
N TYR A 199 -28.80 -0.07 14.44
CA TYR A 199 -28.53 0.13 13.02
C TYR A 199 -27.85 -1.13 12.48
N ALA A 200 -28.27 -1.60 11.33
CA ALA A 200 -27.66 -2.72 10.63
C ALA A 200 -27.56 -2.43 9.15
N ARG A 201 -26.44 -2.83 8.56
CA ARG A 201 -26.18 -2.73 7.12
C ARG A 201 -25.50 -4.01 6.63
N VAL A 202 -25.89 -4.45 5.45
CA VAL A 202 -25.16 -5.44 4.67
C VAL A 202 -25.05 -4.95 3.23
N GLY A 203 -23.89 -5.07 2.64
CA GLY A 203 -23.62 -4.61 1.28
C GLY A 203 -22.63 -5.48 0.55
N VAL A 204 -22.68 -5.42 -0.76
CA VAL A 204 -21.74 -6.03 -1.68
C VAL A 204 -21.20 -4.96 -2.62
N PHE A 205 -19.95 -5.13 -3.06
CA PHE A 205 -19.36 -4.21 -4.01
C PHE A 205 -18.42 -4.93 -4.96
N HIS A 206 -18.28 -4.34 -6.13
CA HIS A 206 -17.32 -4.77 -7.16
C HIS A 206 -16.66 -3.56 -7.79
N ASN A 207 -15.33 -3.53 -7.75
CA ASN A 207 -14.51 -2.49 -8.36
C ASN A 207 -13.57 -3.13 -9.38
N ARG A 208 -13.61 -2.65 -10.59
CA ARG A 208 -12.68 -3.03 -11.65
C ARG A 208 -11.80 -1.84 -11.99
N ILE A 209 -10.49 -1.98 -11.78
CA ILE A 209 -9.53 -0.87 -11.85
C ILE A 209 -8.54 -1.16 -12.98
N LYS A 210 -8.47 -0.27 -13.94
CA LYS A 210 -7.43 -0.27 -14.98
C LYS A 210 -6.24 0.58 -14.53
N ASN A 211 -5.04 0.17 -14.93
CA ASN A 211 -3.78 0.81 -14.54
C ASN A 211 -3.59 0.92 -13.03
N TYR A 212 -4.05 -0.08 -12.26
CA TYR A 212 -3.90 -0.08 -10.81
C TYR A 212 -2.45 0.13 -10.43
N MET A 213 -2.19 1.12 -9.57
CA MET A 213 -0.84 1.42 -9.07
C MET A 213 -0.48 0.50 -7.93
N SER A 214 0.68 -0.12 -8.04
CA SER A 214 1.20 -1.00 -7.01
C SER A 214 2.66 -0.73 -6.75
N VAL A 215 3.03 -0.86 -5.50
CA VAL A 215 4.44 -0.90 -5.08
C VAL A 215 5.04 -2.24 -5.48
N TYR A 216 6.28 -2.24 -5.86
CA TYR A 216 7.03 -3.47 -6.11
C TYR A 216 8.51 -3.30 -5.78
N PHE A 217 9.16 -4.41 -5.45
CA PHE A 217 10.61 -4.48 -5.34
C PHE A 217 11.22 -4.56 -6.74
N THR A 218 12.11 -3.63 -7.08
CA THR A 218 12.70 -3.55 -8.43
C THR A 218 13.68 -4.69 -8.74
N GLY A 219 14.14 -5.42 -7.73
CA GLY A 219 15.25 -6.36 -7.83
C GLY A 219 16.61 -5.67 -7.72
N GLU A 220 16.64 -4.37 -7.53
CA GLU A 220 17.87 -3.58 -7.40
C GLU A 220 18.12 -3.22 -5.94
N PHE A 221 19.41 -2.98 -5.65
CA PHE A 221 19.86 -2.57 -4.33
C PHE A 221 20.70 -1.31 -4.45
N GLN A 222 20.59 -0.41 -3.48
CA GLN A 222 21.41 0.77 -3.39
C GLN A 222 22.29 0.71 -2.16
N ASP A 223 23.58 0.97 -2.36
CA ASP A 223 24.55 1.03 -1.28
C ASP A 223 24.84 2.49 -0.93
N PHE A 224 24.53 2.87 0.32
CA PHE A 224 24.80 4.21 0.86
C PHE A 224 26.08 4.28 1.71
N ALA A 225 26.85 3.20 1.81
CA ALA A 225 28.08 3.18 2.60
C ALA A 225 29.06 4.33 2.29
N PRO A 226 29.19 4.81 1.03
CA PRO A 226 30.09 5.92 0.71
C PRO A 226 29.71 7.25 1.37
N TYR A 227 28.44 7.45 1.71
CA TYR A 227 28.00 8.68 2.38
C TYR A 227 28.38 8.74 3.85
N LEU A 228 28.75 7.64 4.43
CA LEU A 228 29.02 7.51 5.85
C LEU A 228 30.52 7.68 6.17
N LYS A 229 31.28 8.29 5.25
CA LYS A 229 32.67 8.75 5.42
C LYS A 229 33.63 7.76 6.08
N GLY A 230 33.51 6.48 5.70
CA GLY A 230 34.49 5.46 6.13
C GLY A 230 34.41 5.02 7.59
N ASP A 231 33.45 5.50 8.35
CA ASP A 231 33.21 5.00 9.70
C ASP A 231 32.60 3.59 9.62
N ALA A 232 33.39 2.58 9.98
CA ALA A 232 32.95 1.18 9.99
C ALA A 232 31.67 0.93 10.83
N LYS A 233 31.38 1.80 11.76
CA LYS A 233 30.15 1.80 12.56
C LYS A 233 28.86 1.93 11.73
N TYR A 234 28.95 2.50 10.53
CA TYR A 234 27.80 2.77 9.69
C TYR A 234 27.77 1.91 8.41
N GLN A 235 28.70 0.96 8.26
CA GLN A 235 28.60 0.01 7.17
C GLN A 235 27.36 -0.86 7.38
N ARG A 236 26.53 -0.93 6.35
CA ARG A 236 25.24 -1.66 6.39
C ARG A 236 24.98 -2.39 5.08
N ALA A 237 24.00 -3.29 5.09
CA ALA A 237 23.58 -3.94 3.88
C ALA A 237 23.02 -2.93 2.87
N PRO A 238 23.18 -3.20 1.58
CA PRO A 238 22.54 -2.39 0.54
C PRO A 238 21.03 -2.33 0.73
N ASP A 239 20.48 -1.13 0.58
CA ASP A 239 19.04 -0.92 0.65
C ASP A 239 18.32 -1.54 -0.54
N MET A 240 17.21 -2.17 -0.28
CA MET A 240 16.30 -2.64 -1.32
C MET A 240 15.59 -1.46 -1.98
N ILE A 241 15.59 -1.41 -3.31
CA ILE A 241 14.92 -0.35 -4.06
C ILE A 241 13.50 -0.77 -4.38
N TYR A 242 12.56 0.01 -3.88
CA TYR A 242 11.14 -0.08 -4.20
C TYR A 242 10.72 1.02 -5.17
N SER A 243 9.80 0.70 -6.04
CA SER A 243 9.21 1.65 -6.95
C SER A 243 7.73 1.35 -7.16
N PHE A 244 7.11 2.14 -8.02
CA PHE A 244 5.69 2.04 -8.36
C PHE A 244 5.53 1.63 -9.82
N LYS A 245 4.53 0.80 -10.11
CA LYS A 245 4.15 0.46 -11.47
C LYS A 245 2.63 0.36 -11.60
N ASN A 246 2.13 0.54 -12.80
CA ASN A 246 0.76 0.20 -13.09
C ASN A 246 0.69 -1.30 -13.42
N ILE A 247 -0.12 -2.05 -12.71
CA ILE A 247 -0.62 -3.33 -13.19
C ILE A 247 -1.85 -3.06 -14.06
N GLY A 248 -1.96 -3.77 -15.19
CA GLY A 248 -2.95 -3.44 -16.22
C GLY A 248 -4.38 -3.47 -15.69
N MET A 249 -4.73 -4.46 -14.86
CA MET A 249 -6.07 -4.62 -14.30
C MET A 249 -6.05 -5.26 -12.92
N ALA A 250 -6.82 -4.66 -12.01
CA ALA A 250 -7.16 -5.23 -10.72
C ALA A 250 -8.68 -5.32 -10.54
N GLU A 251 -9.15 -6.32 -9.83
CA GLU A 251 -10.55 -6.47 -9.44
C GLU A 251 -10.64 -6.65 -7.94
N ILE A 252 -11.57 -5.92 -7.33
CA ILE A 252 -11.85 -6.01 -5.89
C ILE A 252 -13.34 -6.24 -5.72
N THR A 253 -13.70 -7.41 -5.23
CA THR A 253 -15.07 -7.77 -4.91
C THR A 253 -15.17 -8.04 -3.41
N GLY A 254 -16.22 -7.58 -2.78
CA GLY A 254 -16.35 -7.80 -1.35
C GLY A 254 -17.77 -7.74 -0.83
N LEU A 255 -17.87 -8.14 0.44
CA LEU A 255 -19.06 -8.05 1.25
C LEU A 255 -18.72 -7.27 2.50
N GLN A 256 -19.62 -6.39 2.92
CA GLN A 256 -19.52 -5.66 4.19
C GLN A 256 -20.80 -5.86 5.00
N ALA A 257 -20.66 -6.13 6.28
CA ALA A 257 -21.74 -6.17 7.24
C ALA A 257 -21.39 -5.33 8.45
N GLU A 258 -22.32 -4.57 8.95
CA GLU A 258 -22.15 -3.73 10.13
C GLU A 258 -23.40 -3.76 10.99
N VAL A 259 -23.20 -3.85 12.29
CA VAL A 259 -24.26 -3.69 13.30
C VAL A 259 -23.77 -2.72 14.36
N GLN A 260 -24.60 -1.75 14.68
CA GLN A 260 -24.43 -0.87 15.82
C GLN A 260 -25.63 -1.06 16.76
N GLN A 261 -25.36 -1.22 18.05
CA GLN A 261 -26.38 -1.50 19.05
C GLN A 261 -26.19 -0.61 20.27
N LYS A 262 -27.27 0.04 20.72
CA LYS A 262 -27.31 0.73 22.00
C LYS A 262 -27.76 -0.24 23.11
N PHE A 263 -27.01 -0.30 24.18
CA PHE A 263 -27.27 -1.13 25.36
C PHE A 263 -27.67 -0.22 26.52
N GLY A 264 -28.97 -0.09 26.77
CA GLY A 264 -29.47 0.80 27.81
C GLY A 264 -29.26 2.29 27.47
N LYS A 265 -28.84 3.09 28.47
CA LYS A 265 -28.81 4.56 28.35
C LYS A 265 -27.46 5.11 27.89
N TYR A 266 -26.38 4.42 28.20
CA TYR A 266 -25.04 4.99 28.13
C TYR A 266 -24.03 4.16 27.31
N TRP A 267 -24.38 2.94 26.97
CA TRP A 267 -23.49 2.02 26.26
C TRP A 267 -23.94 1.83 24.81
N SER A 268 -22.97 1.76 23.91
CA SER A 268 -23.17 1.31 22.54
C SER A 268 -22.02 0.44 22.09
N GLY A 269 -22.32 -0.50 21.20
CA GLY A 269 -21.36 -1.37 20.57
C GLY A 269 -21.48 -1.30 19.07
N LYS A 270 -20.36 -1.55 18.40
CA LYS A 270 -20.24 -1.68 16.95
C LYS A 270 -19.51 -2.97 16.64
N LEU A 271 -20.03 -3.72 15.66
CA LEU A 271 -19.36 -4.85 15.05
C LEU A 271 -19.45 -4.69 13.54
N GLY A 272 -18.29 -4.69 12.89
CA GLY A 272 -18.14 -4.66 11.44
C GLY A 272 -17.41 -5.91 10.95
N TYR A 273 -17.76 -6.35 9.77
CA TYR A 273 -17.06 -7.42 9.07
C TYR A 273 -16.95 -7.06 7.59
N THR A 274 -15.75 -7.23 7.03
CA THR A 274 -15.50 -7.07 5.60
C THR A 274 -14.79 -8.31 5.07
N TYR A 275 -15.33 -8.87 4.00
CA TYR A 275 -14.67 -9.86 3.16
C TYR A 275 -14.19 -9.19 1.87
N LEU A 276 -12.94 -9.41 1.49
CA LEU A 276 -12.33 -8.89 0.27
C LEU A 276 -11.74 -10.00 -0.58
N HIS A 277 -12.14 -10.05 -1.84
CA HIS A 277 -11.45 -10.78 -2.89
C HIS A 277 -10.80 -9.77 -3.84
N ALA A 278 -9.54 -9.42 -3.54
CA ALA A 278 -8.78 -8.39 -4.23
C ALA A 278 -7.66 -9.03 -5.06
N ILE A 279 -7.76 -8.98 -6.38
CA ILE A 279 -6.88 -9.73 -7.28
C ILE A 279 -6.28 -8.87 -8.39
N ASN A 280 -5.02 -9.16 -8.66
CA ASN A 280 -4.32 -8.78 -9.87
C ASN A 280 -4.74 -9.70 -11.03
N LYS A 281 -5.23 -9.13 -12.12
CA LYS A 281 -5.75 -9.86 -13.28
C LYS A 281 -4.80 -9.94 -14.46
N SER A 282 -3.75 -9.15 -14.48
CA SER A 282 -3.01 -8.93 -15.72
C SER A 282 -1.49 -8.95 -15.61
N ASP A 283 -0.92 -8.76 -14.44
CA ASP A 283 0.53 -8.76 -14.27
C ASP A 283 1.02 -10.08 -13.62
N PRO A 284 1.55 -11.03 -14.40
CA PRO A 284 2.04 -12.29 -13.86
C PRO A 284 3.33 -12.15 -13.04
N THR A 285 3.99 -10.98 -13.08
CA THR A 285 5.19 -10.70 -12.27
C THR A 285 4.87 -10.27 -10.85
N MET A 286 3.59 -10.02 -10.55
CA MET A 286 3.09 -9.64 -9.24
C MET A 286 2.22 -10.76 -8.65
N PRO A 287 2.10 -10.86 -7.33
CA PRO A 287 1.19 -11.79 -6.70
C PRO A 287 -0.24 -11.64 -7.24
N ARG A 288 -0.97 -12.75 -7.31
CA ARG A 288 -2.38 -12.71 -7.71
C ARG A 288 -3.24 -11.94 -6.71
N GLN A 289 -3.00 -12.12 -5.43
CA GLN A 289 -3.63 -11.30 -4.40
C GLN A 289 -2.98 -9.91 -4.40
N LEU A 290 -3.79 -8.86 -4.33
CA LEU A 290 -3.27 -7.51 -4.18
C LEU A 290 -2.63 -7.34 -2.81
N LEU A 291 -1.51 -6.60 -2.79
CA LEU A 291 -0.76 -6.28 -1.57
C LEU A 291 -1.57 -5.37 -0.64
N ASP A 292 -1.34 -5.52 0.66
CA ASP A 292 -1.91 -4.68 1.71
C ASP A 292 -3.45 -4.67 1.72
N LYS A 293 -4.06 -5.76 1.24
CA LYS A 293 -5.50 -5.98 1.23
C LYS A 293 -5.84 -7.25 2.02
N PRO A 294 -6.33 -7.13 3.26
CA PRO A 294 -6.73 -8.29 4.04
C PRO A 294 -7.93 -8.99 3.38
N VAL A 295 -7.93 -10.33 3.39
CA VAL A 295 -9.09 -11.10 2.92
C VAL A 295 -10.28 -10.90 3.86
N HIS A 296 -10.01 -10.83 5.16
CA HIS A 296 -11.04 -10.56 6.16
C HIS A 296 -10.60 -9.42 7.07
N LYS A 297 -11.54 -8.55 7.40
CA LYS A 297 -11.39 -7.51 8.41
C LYS A 297 -12.55 -7.58 9.38
N VAL A 298 -12.26 -7.55 10.67
CA VAL A 298 -13.25 -7.42 11.74
C VAL A 298 -12.98 -6.11 12.49
N ASP A 299 -14.01 -5.30 12.62
CA ASP A 299 -13.99 -4.05 13.39
C ASP A 299 -14.89 -4.25 14.62
N ILE A 300 -14.38 -3.98 15.81
CA ILE A 300 -15.15 -4.04 17.05
C ILE A 300 -14.94 -2.79 17.86
N GLY A 301 -16.01 -2.27 18.45
CA GLY A 301 -15.93 -1.10 19.30
C GLY A 301 -17.02 -1.09 20.37
N VAL A 302 -16.69 -0.58 21.54
CA VAL A 302 -17.61 -0.33 22.65
C VAL A 302 -17.42 1.08 23.14
N THR A 303 -18.49 1.81 23.31
CA THR A 303 -18.49 3.19 23.79
C THR A 303 -19.41 3.33 25.00
N TYR A 304 -18.92 3.99 26.01
CA TYR A 304 -19.70 4.50 27.15
C TYR A 304 -19.80 6.02 27.02
N ASP A 305 -21.00 6.57 27.12
CA ASP A 305 -21.23 8.00 27.10
C ASP A 305 -22.36 8.36 28.07
N ASN A 306 -22.01 9.06 29.15
CA ASN A 306 -22.96 9.49 30.17
C ASN A 306 -22.98 11.02 30.30
N PRO A 307 -23.88 11.70 29.58
CA PRO A 307 -23.95 13.16 29.60
C PRO A 307 -24.34 13.76 30.96
N LYS A 308 -24.88 12.96 31.89
CA LYS A 308 -25.22 13.45 33.22
C LYS A 308 -23.97 13.64 34.13
N THR A 309 -22.99 12.77 33.98
CA THR A 309 -21.74 12.82 34.75
C THR A 309 -20.60 13.45 33.97
N GLY A 310 -20.75 13.62 32.64
CA GLY A 310 -19.70 14.08 31.77
C GLY A 310 -18.65 13.02 31.43
N TRP A 311 -18.80 11.77 31.91
CA TRP A 311 -17.86 10.69 31.60
C TRP A 311 -18.18 10.07 30.26
N ASN A 312 -17.16 9.99 29.41
CA ASN A 312 -17.18 9.24 28.15
C ASN A 312 -15.88 8.46 27.94
N GLY A 313 -15.94 7.39 27.19
CA GLY A 313 -14.78 6.59 26.81
C GLY A 313 -15.15 5.55 25.78
N SER A 314 -14.17 5.17 24.94
CA SER A 314 -14.36 4.13 23.94
C SER A 314 -13.13 3.22 23.85
N ILE A 315 -13.38 1.96 23.56
CA ILE A 315 -12.37 0.96 23.20
C ILE A 315 -12.75 0.42 21.83
N TRP A 316 -11.81 0.38 20.93
CA TRP A 316 -12.02 -0.17 19.58
C TRP A 316 -10.79 -0.92 19.12
N GLY A 317 -10.96 -1.82 18.16
CA GLY A 317 -9.89 -2.56 17.53
C GLY A 317 -10.28 -3.07 16.16
N ASP A 318 -9.28 -3.22 15.31
CA ASP A 318 -9.37 -3.81 13.99
C ASP A 318 -8.56 -5.10 13.96
N TYR A 319 -9.10 -6.14 13.35
CA TYR A 319 -8.42 -7.40 13.17
C TYR A 319 -8.38 -7.76 11.68
N TYR A 320 -7.17 -7.97 11.15
CA TYR A 320 -6.91 -8.28 9.76
C TYR A 320 -6.46 -9.73 9.62
N ILE A 321 -7.03 -10.45 8.67
CA ILE A 321 -6.74 -11.88 8.44
C ILE A 321 -6.38 -12.08 6.98
N ASN A 322 -5.35 -12.87 6.72
CA ASN A 322 -4.86 -13.23 5.39
C ASN A 322 -4.49 -11.99 4.54
N MET A 323 -3.67 -11.12 5.08
CA MET A 323 -3.12 -9.97 4.37
C MET A 323 -1.73 -10.28 3.83
N LEU A 324 -1.54 -10.11 2.53
CA LEU A 324 -0.22 -10.17 1.91
C LEU A 324 0.42 -8.78 2.00
N ASP A 325 1.38 -8.63 2.89
CA ASP A 325 2.01 -7.35 3.17
C ASP A 325 3.16 -7.06 2.18
N SER A 326 3.20 -5.85 1.63
CA SER A 326 4.26 -5.38 0.75
C SER A 326 5.63 -5.37 1.42
N ASN A 327 5.71 -5.13 2.72
CA ASN A 327 6.96 -5.09 3.47
C ASN A 327 7.52 -6.48 3.77
N THR A 328 6.67 -7.49 3.94
CA THR A 328 7.09 -8.86 4.28
C THR A 328 7.36 -9.72 3.05
N LEU A 329 6.94 -9.29 1.87
CA LEU A 329 7.21 -9.99 0.61
C LEU A 329 8.70 -10.32 0.41
N ASN A 330 9.60 -9.48 0.91
CA ASN A 330 11.04 -9.66 0.78
C ASN A 330 11.68 -10.44 1.94
N ASN A 331 10.96 -10.64 3.01
CA ASN A 331 11.42 -11.33 4.23
C ASN A 331 10.85 -12.75 4.37
N GLY A 332 10.38 -13.36 3.28
CA GLY A 332 9.82 -14.70 3.32
C GLY A 332 8.30 -14.75 3.26
N GLY A 333 7.64 -13.61 3.06
CA GLY A 333 6.30 -13.48 2.53
C GLY A 333 5.21 -14.34 3.14
N ASN A 334 5.00 -14.23 4.42
CA ASN A 334 3.85 -14.87 5.03
C ASN A 334 2.69 -13.88 5.13
N TYR A 335 1.48 -14.39 4.99
CA TYR A 335 0.29 -13.66 5.35
C TYR A 335 0.34 -13.29 6.83
N TRP A 336 -0.12 -12.12 7.18
CA TRP A 336 -0.45 -11.80 8.55
C TRP A 336 -1.55 -12.76 9.02
N PRO A 337 -1.40 -13.39 10.19
CA PRO A 337 -2.36 -14.35 10.70
C PRO A 337 -3.76 -13.75 10.89
#